data_9841d504743e0adb80254f6e8f6658d7
#
_entry.id   9841d504743e0adb80254f6e8f6658d7
#
_cell.length_a   1.000
_cell.length_b   1.000
_cell.length_c   1.000
_cell.angle_alpha   90.00
_cell.angle_beta   90.00
_cell.angle_gamma   90.00
#
_symmetry.space_group_name_H-M   'P 1'
#
loop_
_entity.id
_entity.type
_entity.pdbx_description
1 polymer ?
#
loop_
_entity_poly.entity_id
_entity_poly.type
_entity_poly.pdbx_seq_one_letter_code
_entity_poly.pdbx_strand_id
1 'polypeptide(L)'
;MLVKFPDRQELREIVELTEGNHPPKIAKVMDRESLLAARACVAQIPIADAVMDYILDLVMATHADNPYIREGASPRAAQALIRTARARAFMENRLNVSFEDVKCVALPVLRHRILLSFDAVSEGITEDAVIGKILTEKEQGLYA
;
A
#
# COMPACT_ATOMS: atom_id res chain seq x y z
N MET A 1 1.86 0.11 -6.88
CA MET A 1 2.02 -0.55 -8.19
C MET A 1 2.55 -1.95 -7.97
N LEU A 2 1.91 -2.97 -8.54
CA LEU A 2 2.39 -4.35 -8.49
C LEU A 2 3.18 -4.60 -9.78
N VAL A 3 4.48 -4.90 -9.64
CA VAL A 3 5.34 -5.25 -10.77
C VAL A 3 5.50 -6.77 -10.76
N LYS A 4 5.03 -7.41 -11.82
CA LYS A 4 5.22 -8.85 -12.03
C LYS A 4 6.54 -9.11 -12.74
N PHE A 5 7.00 -10.35 -12.69
CA PHE A 5 8.14 -10.75 -13.51
C PHE A 5 7.76 -10.61 -14.99
N PRO A 6 8.60 -9.99 -15.84
CA PRO A 6 8.30 -9.76 -17.23
C PRO A 6 8.17 -11.08 -18.01
N ASP A 7 7.35 -11.09 -19.04
CA ASP A 7 7.32 -12.19 -19.99
C ASP A 7 8.59 -12.20 -20.88
N ARG A 8 8.70 -13.19 -21.74
CA ARG A 8 9.88 -13.36 -22.60
C ARG A 8 10.07 -12.17 -23.56
N GLN A 9 9.00 -11.60 -24.07
CA GLN A 9 9.04 -10.47 -24.99
C GLN A 9 9.46 -9.20 -24.27
N GLU A 10 8.84 -8.90 -23.14
CA GLU A 10 9.17 -7.76 -22.29
C GLU A 10 10.61 -7.84 -21.77
N LEU A 11 11.08 -9.05 -21.40
CA LEU A 11 12.45 -9.28 -20.97
C LEU A 11 13.46 -8.97 -22.10
N ARG A 12 13.12 -9.34 -23.34
CA ARG A 12 13.92 -9.02 -24.51
C ARG A 12 14.03 -7.51 -24.70
N GLU A 13 12.90 -6.80 -24.64
CA GLU A 13 12.85 -5.34 -24.76
C GLU A 13 13.68 -4.64 -23.68
N ILE A 14 13.61 -5.14 -22.43
CA ILE A 14 14.44 -4.63 -21.33
C ILE A 14 15.94 -4.79 -21.65
N VAL A 15 16.36 -5.96 -22.14
CA VAL A 15 17.74 -6.22 -22.48
C VAL A 15 18.19 -5.31 -23.64
N GLU A 16 17.40 -5.19 -24.69
CA GLU A 16 17.72 -4.33 -25.85
C GLU A 16 17.83 -2.85 -25.45
N LEU A 17 16.96 -2.37 -24.54
CA LEU A 17 17.02 -1.02 -24.01
C LEU A 17 18.24 -0.76 -23.11
N THR A 18 18.69 -1.77 -22.37
CA THR A 18 19.82 -1.61 -21.43
C THR A 18 21.18 -1.82 -22.11
N GLU A 19 21.27 -2.72 -23.09
CA GLU A 19 22.47 -2.93 -23.89
C GLU A 19 22.64 -1.88 -25.00
N GLY A 20 21.52 -1.29 -25.47
CA GLY A 20 21.53 -0.15 -26.37
C GLY A 20 22.01 1.10 -25.64
N ASN A 21 23.12 1.70 -26.05
CA ASN A 21 23.80 2.84 -25.43
C ASN A 21 22.97 4.16 -25.52
N HIS A 22 21.64 4.07 -25.35
CA HIS A 22 20.70 5.18 -25.45
C HIS A 22 19.82 5.25 -24.19
N PRO A 23 20.36 5.68 -23.03
CA PRO A 23 19.54 5.86 -21.84
C PRO A 23 18.43 6.90 -22.14
N PRO A 24 17.20 6.64 -21.71
CA PRO A 24 16.11 7.60 -21.90
C PRO A 24 16.43 8.92 -21.20
N LYS A 25 16.24 10.02 -21.91
CA LYS A 25 16.40 11.36 -21.32
C LYS A 25 15.25 11.63 -20.36
N ILE A 26 15.55 11.58 -19.08
CA ILE A 26 14.58 11.88 -18.02
C ILE A 26 14.64 13.40 -17.75
N ALA A 27 13.52 14.10 -17.93
CA ALA A 27 13.40 15.50 -17.55
C ALA A 27 13.23 15.63 -16.02
N LYS A 28 13.92 16.59 -15.42
CA LYS A 28 13.73 16.94 -14.01
C LYS A 28 12.38 17.67 -13.88
N VAL A 29 11.43 17.05 -13.15
CA VAL A 29 10.09 17.61 -12.91
C VAL A 29 9.96 18.34 -11.59
N MET A 30 10.89 18.12 -10.64
CA MET A 30 10.89 18.73 -9.31
C MET A 30 12.34 18.85 -8.81
N ASP A 31 12.66 19.93 -8.09
CA ASP A 31 13.94 20.04 -7.41
C ASP A 31 13.91 19.40 -6.01
N ARG A 32 15.10 19.30 -5.39
CA ARG A 32 15.26 18.70 -4.06
C ARG A 32 14.52 19.50 -2.99
N GLU A 33 14.56 20.81 -3.07
CA GLU A 33 13.98 21.68 -2.04
C GLU A 33 12.46 21.54 -2.03
N SER A 34 11.82 21.61 -3.21
CA SER A 34 10.38 21.38 -3.37
C SER A 34 9.95 20.00 -2.87
N LEU A 35 10.74 18.96 -3.16
CA LEU A 35 10.44 17.61 -2.67
C LEU A 35 10.52 17.52 -1.15
N LEU A 36 11.52 18.13 -0.52
CA LEU A 36 11.66 18.14 0.93
C LEU A 36 10.56 18.97 1.61
N ALA A 37 10.17 20.10 1.02
CA ALA A 37 9.04 20.89 1.49
C ALA A 37 7.73 20.10 1.40
N ALA A 38 7.45 19.44 0.28
CA ALA A 38 6.28 18.58 0.13
C ALA A 38 6.25 17.47 1.19
N ARG A 39 7.39 16.80 1.46
CA ARG A 39 7.47 15.78 2.52
C ARG A 39 7.20 16.34 3.91
N ALA A 40 7.67 17.55 4.21
CA ALA A 40 7.38 18.22 5.47
C ALA A 40 5.87 18.52 5.60
N CYS A 41 5.23 19.00 4.54
CA CYS A 41 3.77 19.23 4.51
C CYS A 41 2.99 17.93 4.72
N VAL A 42 3.36 16.85 4.03
CA VAL A 42 2.72 15.53 4.19
C VAL A 42 2.77 15.06 5.65
N ALA A 43 3.88 15.29 6.35
CA ALA A 43 4.03 14.88 7.74
C ALA A 43 3.09 15.64 8.71
N GLN A 44 2.64 16.83 8.33
CA GLN A 44 1.74 17.67 9.13
C GLN A 44 0.25 17.39 8.90
N ILE A 45 -0.12 16.62 7.88
CA ILE A 45 -1.53 16.33 7.60
C ILE A 45 -2.12 15.55 8.78
N PRO A 46 -3.19 16.09 9.43
CA PRO A 46 -3.82 15.44 10.57
C PRO A 46 -4.58 14.18 10.17
N ILE A 47 -4.71 13.28 11.12
CA ILE A 47 -5.53 12.08 11.03
C ILE A 47 -6.51 12.12 12.21
N ALA A 48 -7.80 12.03 11.94
CA ALA A 48 -8.81 11.93 12.98
C ALA A 48 -8.71 10.58 13.71
N ASP A 49 -9.07 10.55 15.00
CA ASP A 49 -8.99 9.34 15.83
C ASP A 49 -9.72 8.16 15.18
N ALA A 50 -10.92 8.37 14.64
CA ALA A 50 -11.68 7.32 13.97
C ALA A 50 -10.93 6.71 12.76
N VAL A 51 -10.16 7.51 12.00
CA VAL A 51 -9.34 7.01 10.88
C VAL A 51 -8.10 6.29 11.41
N MET A 52 -7.54 6.77 12.52
CA MET A 52 -6.44 6.11 13.20
C MET A 52 -6.87 4.73 13.71
N ASP A 53 -8.01 4.65 14.40
CA ASP A 53 -8.57 3.39 14.89
C ASP A 53 -8.84 2.41 13.75
N TYR A 54 -9.36 2.89 12.63
CA TYR A 54 -9.56 2.07 11.43
C TYR A 54 -8.23 1.48 10.90
N ILE A 55 -7.16 2.27 10.88
CA ILE A 55 -5.83 1.77 10.47
C ILE A 55 -5.34 0.68 11.43
N LEU A 56 -5.51 0.88 12.74
CA LEU A 56 -5.12 -0.10 13.75
C LEU A 56 -5.94 -1.37 13.62
N ASP A 57 -7.24 -1.24 13.42
CA ASP A 57 -8.16 -2.36 13.22
C ASP A 57 -7.82 -3.19 11.98
N LEU A 58 -7.43 -2.56 10.89
CA LEU A 58 -6.97 -3.27 9.69
C LEU A 58 -5.71 -4.11 9.99
N VAL A 59 -4.74 -3.55 10.71
CA VAL A 59 -3.53 -4.27 11.07
C VAL A 59 -3.84 -5.40 12.05
N MET A 60 -4.65 -5.14 13.08
CA MET A 60 -5.08 -6.15 14.06
C MET A 60 -5.85 -7.31 13.41
N ALA A 61 -6.68 -7.01 12.42
CA ALA A 61 -7.42 -8.03 11.67
C ALA A 61 -6.51 -9.01 10.90
N THR A 62 -5.27 -8.62 10.62
CA THR A 62 -4.28 -9.56 10.04
C THR A 62 -3.72 -10.55 11.08
N HIS A 63 -3.96 -10.34 12.38
CA HIS A 63 -3.54 -11.21 13.49
C HIS A 63 -4.72 -11.97 14.14
N ALA A 64 -5.96 -11.69 13.71
CA ALA A 64 -7.12 -12.44 14.17
C ALA A 64 -7.03 -13.91 13.71
N ASP A 65 -7.89 -14.78 14.26
CA ASP A 65 -8.02 -16.16 13.82
C ASP A 65 -8.50 -16.25 12.37
N ASN A 66 -7.56 -15.99 11.46
CA ASN A 66 -7.77 -16.09 10.03
C ASN A 66 -6.98 -17.30 9.50
N PRO A 67 -7.67 -18.37 9.05
CA PRO A 67 -7.00 -19.60 8.61
C PRO A 67 -6.08 -19.38 7.41
N TYR A 68 -6.25 -18.29 6.69
CA TYR A 68 -5.45 -17.95 5.50
C TYR A 68 -4.20 -17.13 5.80
N ILE A 69 -4.02 -16.63 7.03
CA ILE A 69 -2.84 -15.86 7.42
C ILE A 69 -2.00 -16.65 8.41
N ARG A 70 -0.76 -16.97 8.03
CA ARG A 70 0.23 -17.58 8.94
C ARG A 70 0.92 -16.53 9.80
N GLU A 71 1.28 -15.38 9.20
CA GLU A 71 1.90 -14.27 9.92
C GLU A 71 1.24 -12.96 9.52
N GLY A 72 0.72 -12.22 10.50
CA GLY A 72 0.09 -10.92 10.32
C GLY A 72 1.10 -9.79 10.15
N ALA A 73 0.60 -8.64 9.75
CA ALA A 73 1.41 -7.47 9.47
C ALA A 73 1.99 -6.85 10.76
N SER A 74 3.28 -6.54 10.77
CA SER A 74 3.95 -5.93 11.92
C SER A 74 3.44 -4.49 12.19
N PRO A 75 3.72 -3.89 13.37
CA PRO A 75 3.38 -2.49 13.66
C PRO A 75 3.91 -1.48 12.63
N ARG A 76 4.97 -1.82 11.90
CA ARG A 76 5.47 -1.02 10.77
C ARG A 76 4.47 -0.88 9.64
N ALA A 77 3.51 -1.79 9.54
CA ALA A 77 2.42 -1.69 8.56
C ALA A 77 1.49 -0.51 8.88
N ALA A 78 1.10 -0.31 10.15
CA ALA A 78 0.32 0.84 10.56
C ALA A 78 1.04 2.16 10.24
N GLN A 79 2.35 2.24 10.56
CA GLN A 79 3.16 3.41 10.22
C GLN A 79 3.23 3.66 8.71
N ALA A 80 3.29 2.60 7.90
CA ALA A 80 3.30 2.73 6.45
C ALA A 80 1.94 3.20 5.92
N LEU A 81 0.83 2.65 6.43
CA LEU A 81 -0.53 3.10 6.08
C LEU A 81 -0.71 4.59 6.40
N ILE A 82 -0.32 5.03 7.60
CA ILE A 82 -0.38 6.44 8.01
C ILE A 82 0.37 7.34 7.03
N ARG A 83 1.63 6.99 6.71
CA ARG A 83 2.48 7.80 5.84
C ARG A 83 1.95 7.86 4.40
N THR A 84 1.50 6.73 3.87
CA THR A 84 1.00 6.65 2.49
C THR A 84 -0.38 7.29 2.36
N ALA A 85 -1.27 7.15 3.34
CA ALA A 85 -2.57 7.81 3.36
C ALA A 85 -2.43 9.34 3.44
N ARG A 86 -1.51 9.85 4.27
CA ARG A 86 -1.17 11.29 4.30
C ARG A 86 -0.65 11.78 2.95
N ALA A 87 0.26 11.03 2.30
CA ALA A 87 0.78 11.39 1.00
C ALA A 87 -0.33 11.42 -0.05
N ARG A 88 -1.27 10.46 -0.02
CA ARG A 88 -2.43 10.46 -0.90
C ARG A 88 -3.32 11.67 -0.67
N ALA A 89 -3.69 11.98 0.58
CA ALA A 89 -4.48 13.17 0.89
C ALA A 89 -3.82 14.45 0.37
N PHE A 90 -2.50 14.57 0.54
CA PHE A 90 -1.73 15.69 0.02
C PHE A 90 -1.80 15.80 -1.52
N MET A 91 -1.63 14.69 -2.21
CA MET A 91 -1.68 14.65 -3.69
C MET A 91 -3.08 14.99 -4.22
N GLU A 92 -4.12 14.75 -3.45
CA GLU A 92 -5.52 15.08 -3.73
C GLU A 92 -5.90 16.49 -3.21
N ASN A 93 -4.92 17.31 -2.81
CA ASN A 93 -5.10 18.65 -2.23
C ASN A 93 -6.04 18.68 -1.01
N ARG A 94 -6.03 17.64 -0.18
CA ARG A 94 -6.83 17.60 1.06
C ARG A 94 -5.94 17.80 2.28
N LEU A 95 -6.52 18.48 3.28
CA LEU A 95 -5.82 18.85 4.51
C LEU A 95 -6.05 17.84 5.66
N ASN A 96 -6.71 16.72 5.39
CA ASN A 96 -6.96 15.64 6.35
C ASN A 96 -7.03 14.30 5.61
N VAL A 97 -6.68 13.24 6.33
CA VAL A 97 -6.80 11.86 5.85
C VAL A 97 -8.23 11.36 5.99
N SER A 98 -8.74 10.69 4.98
CA SER A 98 -10.04 10.01 4.97
C SER A 98 -9.90 8.48 5.03
N PHE A 99 -10.99 7.78 5.32
CA PHE A 99 -11.05 6.31 5.22
C PHE A 99 -10.70 5.81 3.82
N GLU A 100 -11.12 6.55 2.79
CA GLU A 100 -10.85 6.21 1.40
C GLU A 100 -9.36 6.25 1.08
N ASP A 101 -8.60 7.15 1.68
CA ASP A 101 -7.14 7.20 1.51
C ASP A 101 -6.49 5.94 2.03
N VAL A 102 -6.95 5.47 3.20
CA VAL A 102 -6.45 4.23 3.82
C VAL A 102 -6.79 3.03 2.95
N LYS A 103 -8.03 2.91 2.47
CA LYS A 103 -8.47 1.81 1.59
C LYS A 103 -7.62 1.73 0.32
N CYS A 104 -7.42 2.84 -0.36
CA CYS A 104 -6.65 2.89 -1.60
C CYS A 104 -5.19 2.45 -1.43
N VAL A 105 -4.58 2.69 -0.28
CA VAL A 105 -3.19 2.31 -0.02
C VAL A 105 -3.04 0.97 0.72
N ALA A 106 -4.13 0.38 1.20
CA ALA A 106 -4.09 -0.84 2.00
C ALA A 106 -3.45 -2.02 1.25
N LEU A 107 -3.91 -2.33 0.04
CA LEU A 107 -3.35 -3.41 -0.77
C LEU A 107 -1.85 -3.26 -1.02
N PRO A 108 -1.35 -2.15 -1.59
CA PRO A 108 0.08 -1.99 -1.85
C PRO A 108 0.94 -1.97 -0.58
N VAL A 109 0.38 -1.60 0.56
CA VAL A 109 1.11 -1.58 1.84
C VAL A 109 1.11 -2.94 2.51
N LEU A 110 0.01 -3.68 2.51
CA LEU A 110 -0.14 -4.91 3.31
C LEU A 110 0.27 -6.18 2.57
N ARG A 111 0.11 -6.27 1.23
CA ARG A 111 0.34 -7.51 0.47
C ARG A 111 1.73 -8.13 0.64
N HIS A 112 2.75 -7.33 0.90
CA HIS A 112 4.12 -7.81 1.13
C HIS A 112 4.51 -7.85 2.61
N ARG A 113 3.51 -7.75 3.51
CA ARG A 113 3.69 -7.71 4.97
C ARG A 113 2.88 -8.76 5.72
N ILE A 114 2.07 -9.53 5.01
CA ILE A 114 1.41 -10.72 5.52
C ILE A 114 2.00 -11.94 4.85
N LEU A 115 1.98 -13.07 5.54
CA LEU A 115 2.34 -14.37 4.98
C LEU A 115 1.11 -15.27 5.02
N LEU A 116 0.77 -15.82 3.86
CA LEU A 116 -0.34 -16.76 3.74
C LEU A 116 -0.02 -18.11 4.39
N SER A 117 -1.05 -18.79 4.85
CA SER A 117 -0.96 -20.17 5.32
C SER A 117 -0.75 -21.12 4.14
N PHE A 118 -0.33 -22.36 4.44
CA PHE A 118 -0.21 -23.41 3.43
C PHE A 118 -1.56 -23.70 2.76
N ASP A 119 -2.63 -23.70 3.53
CA ASP A 119 -3.99 -23.95 3.03
C ASP A 119 -4.42 -22.86 2.03
N ALA A 120 -4.19 -21.61 2.35
CA ALA A 120 -4.47 -20.50 1.43
C ALA A 120 -3.71 -20.64 0.11
N VAL A 121 -2.43 -20.98 0.18
CA VAL A 121 -1.61 -21.17 -1.03
C VAL A 121 -2.10 -22.36 -1.85
N SER A 122 -2.48 -23.48 -1.22
CA SER A 122 -2.99 -24.67 -1.90
C SER A 122 -4.36 -24.45 -2.55
N GLU A 123 -5.17 -23.57 -1.99
CA GLU A 123 -6.47 -23.16 -2.53
C GLU A 123 -6.34 -22.05 -3.60
N GLY A 124 -5.14 -21.55 -3.87
CA GLY A 124 -4.89 -20.46 -4.83
C GLY A 124 -5.38 -19.09 -4.35
N ILE A 125 -5.58 -18.92 -3.03
CA ILE A 125 -5.97 -17.64 -2.43
C ILE A 125 -4.75 -16.71 -2.44
N THR A 126 -4.98 -15.45 -2.81
CA THR A 126 -3.93 -14.43 -2.86
C THR A 126 -3.99 -13.49 -1.65
N GLU A 127 -2.87 -12.83 -1.36
CA GLU A 127 -2.81 -11.78 -0.34
C GLU A 127 -3.84 -10.68 -0.60
N ASP A 128 -4.03 -10.30 -1.86
CA ASP A 128 -5.00 -9.29 -2.26
C ASP A 128 -6.45 -9.70 -1.95
N ALA A 129 -6.77 -10.99 -2.13
CA ALA A 129 -8.10 -11.52 -1.80
C ALA A 129 -8.35 -11.48 -0.28
N VAL A 130 -7.36 -11.89 0.51
CA VAL A 130 -7.45 -11.86 1.98
C VAL A 130 -7.57 -10.44 2.51
N ILE A 131 -6.73 -9.52 2.04
CA ILE A 131 -6.78 -8.11 2.45
C ILE A 131 -8.10 -7.46 2.00
N GLY A 132 -8.56 -7.76 0.79
CA GLY A 132 -9.85 -7.27 0.28
C GLY A 132 -11.03 -7.70 1.17
N LYS A 133 -11.02 -8.92 1.66
CA LYS A 133 -12.02 -9.41 2.61
C LYS A 133 -11.97 -8.65 3.94
N ILE A 134 -10.78 -8.46 4.51
CA ILE A 134 -10.59 -7.67 5.73
C ILE A 134 -11.12 -6.24 5.56
N LEU A 135 -10.81 -5.59 4.44
CA LEU A 135 -11.30 -4.24 4.14
C LEU A 135 -12.82 -4.18 4.11
N THR A 136 -13.48 -5.13 3.44
CA THR A 136 -14.94 -5.21 3.35
C THR A 136 -15.59 -5.42 4.72
N GLU A 137 -15.05 -6.32 5.54
CA GLU A 137 -15.56 -6.60 6.89
C GLU A 137 -15.45 -5.37 7.81
N LYS A 138 -14.31 -4.68 7.76
CA LYS A 138 -14.09 -3.48 8.58
C LYS A 138 -14.89 -2.29 8.09
N GLU A 139 -15.19 -2.18 6.81
CA GLU A 139 -16.08 -1.15 6.26
C GLU A 139 -17.51 -1.32 6.75
N GLN A 140 -18.03 -2.54 6.76
CA GLN A 140 -19.36 -2.82 7.29
C GLN A 140 -19.51 -2.41 8.76
N GLY A 141 -18.45 -2.57 9.56
CA GLY A 141 -18.41 -2.13 10.95
C GLY A 141 -18.40 -0.61 11.16
N LEU A 142 -18.04 0.18 10.15
CA LEU A 142 -18.05 1.65 10.23
C LEU A 142 -19.46 2.25 10.10
N TYR A 143 -20.41 1.50 9.55
CA TYR A 143 -21.78 1.95 9.28
C TYR A 143 -22.84 1.23 10.14
N ALA A 144 -22.40 0.36 11.06
CA ALA A 144 -23.26 -0.33 12.03
C ALA A 144 -23.29 0.41 13.35
#